data_4dc4b6ad913c2331f2dc04656f5d1e62
#
_entry.id   4dc4b6ad913c2331f2dc04656f5d1e62
#
_cell.length_a   1.000
_cell.length_b   1.000
_cell.length_c   1.000
_cell.angle_alpha   90.00
_cell.angle_beta   90.00
_cell.angle_gamma   90.00
#
_symmetry.space_group_name_H-M   'P 1'
#
loop_
_entity.id
_entity.type
_entity.pdbx_description
1 polymer ?
#
loop_
_entity_poly.entity_id
_entity_poly.type
_entity_poly.pdbx_seq_one_letter_code
_entity_poly.pdbx_strand_id
1 'polypeptide(L)'
;MPQPITVDQLAAHDLPRGLPSSVGIDGFEVAAFLEAVQHAGLELHGVMLERDGVLVVDAWRWPYDSLTPRVTHSITKSFTACAIGLAIDEGLLRLDDTLAKFFPQAAAGATDPRAAQITVEHLLTMRTGHGGNTSGSIWRGIDGSWVEEFFRIPLTSAPGTDFVYTSAASYMLSAVLTQVAGVTLHDYLKPRLLEPLGFQAQHWDISPEGINPGGNGLTARPVDVLKLAMLHRDGGRWNGEQVLPHAWVEAATRAQGGEGSRYGYHWWTDRPANGYSAVGVFAQMAAAIPGERATLAVFGAMEKSAQVTPFIDRHLGAALRGEQAGAAADERLREVLQRFAEERPLRSLARPTQPLPARMSFALEANPHGIETLNLLQAGERLVMEWVEATGSERIEAGIDHWVAGTSSLPGAQLHHGYALRDAPVVATARWVAANRLELEWVYPRSAFRDRVCLSFEGERVCLERSVNINSGIRAWEPLYGMSTHNPTRHL
;
A
#
# COMPACT_ATOMS: atom_id res chain seq x y z
N MET A 1 22.83 -1.65 -7.76
CA MET A 1 21.61 -1.52 -6.95
C MET A 1 22.03 -1.22 -5.53
N PRO A 2 21.46 -0.22 -4.84
CA PRO A 2 21.76 -0.05 -3.43
C PRO A 2 21.31 -1.29 -2.66
N GLN A 3 22.13 -1.73 -1.71
CA GLN A 3 21.79 -2.86 -0.85
C GLN A 3 20.50 -2.56 -0.09
N PRO A 4 19.59 -3.54 0.11
CA PRO A 4 18.39 -3.33 0.91
C PRO A 4 18.80 -2.94 2.33
N ILE A 5 18.30 -1.77 2.77
CA ILE A 5 18.49 -1.30 4.15
C ILE A 5 17.75 -2.28 5.07
N THR A 6 18.45 -2.88 6.01
CA THR A 6 17.82 -3.74 7.02
C THR A 6 17.07 -2.90 8.04
N VAL A 7 16.01 -3.44 8.65
CA VAL A 7 15.19 -2.74 9.65
C VAL A 7 16.05 -2.21 10.81
N ASP A 8 17.10 -2.94 11.20
CA ASP A 8 18.05 -2.54 12.24
C ASP A 8 18.89 -1.30 11.88
N GLN A 9 18.93 -0.91 10.59
CA GLN A 9 19.66 0.27 10.10
C GLN A 9 18.74 1.50 9.98
N LEU A 10 17.42 1.34 10.15
CA LEU A 10 16.49 2.45 10.18
C LEU A 10 16.55 3.10 11.57
N ALA A 11 16.83 4.40 11.61
CA ALA A 11 16.71 5.15 12.86
C ALA A 11 15.26 5.05 13.38
N ALA A 12 15.10 4.92 14.70
CA ALA A 12 13.79 5.06 15.33
C ALA A 12 13.17 6.40 14.91
N HIS A 13 11.84 6.44 14.74
CA HIS A 13 11.19 7.71 14.44
C HIS A 13 11.33 8.69 15.60
N ASP A 14 11.35 9.97 15.26
CA ASP A 14 11.65 11.09 16.17
C ASP A 14 10.38 11.67 16.85
N LEU A 15 9.21 11.05 16.69
CA LEU A 15 7.97 11.51 17.32
C LEU A 15 7.99 11.19 18.83
N PRO A 16 7.72 12.19 19.69
CA PRO A 16 7.55 11.96 21.12
C PRO A 16 6.46 10.91 21.39
N ARG A 17 6.71 10.01 22.35
CA ARG A 17 5.76 8.98 22.76
C ARG A 17 5.18 9.28 24.13
N GLY A 18 3.89 8.96 24.33
CA GLY A 18 3.20 9.13 25.60
C GLY A 18 2.08 8.13 25.80
N LEU A 19 1.48 8.16 26.98
CA LEU A 19 0.26 7.40 27.25
C LEU A 19 -0.94 8.15 26.66
N PRO A 20 -1.99 7.45 26.17
CA PRO A 20 -3.20 8.08 25.69
C PRO A 20 -3.81 9.09 26.67
N SER A 21 -3.86 8.73 27.97
CA SER A 21 -4.36 9.61 29.02
C SER A 21 -3.57 10.92 29.17
N SER A 22 -2.27 10.94 28.83
CA SER A 22 -1.42 12.13 28.95
C SER A 22 -1.82 13.27 28.01
N VAL A 23 -2.54 12.94 26.94
CA VAL A 23 -3.08 13.91 25.97
C VAL A 23 -4.61 13.84 25.88
N GLY A 24 -5.28 13.30 26.92
CA GLY A 24 -6.72 13.28 27.04
C GLY A 24 -7.39 12.31 26.04
N ILE A 25 -6.77 11.19 25.71
CA ILE A 25 -7.36 10.14 24.85
C ILE A 25 -7.83 8.97 25.73
N ASP A 26 -9.04 8.50 25.46
CA ASP A 26 -9.63 7.35 26.14
C ASP A 26 -9.10 6.03 25.56
N GLY A 27 -8.27 5.33 26.32
CA GLY A 27 -7.70 4.04 25.95
C GLY A 27 -8.72 2.91 25.84
N PHE A 28 -9.88 2.97 26.54
CA PHE A 28 -10.95 1.98 26.40
C PHE A 28 -11.55 2.00 25.01
N GLU A 29 -11.78 3.20 24.45
CA GLU A 29 -12.35 3.34 23.10
C GLU A 29 -11.34 2.96 22.00
N VAL A 30 -10.04 3.22 22.21
CA VAL A 30 -9.00 2.72 21.28
C VAL A 30 -8.94 1.19 21.31
N ALA A 31 -9.03 0.59 22.50
CA ALA A 31 -9.10 -0.86 22.65
C ALA A 31 -10.35 -1.44 21.95
N ALA A 32 -11.51 -0.79 22.14
CA ALA A 32 -12.77 -1.17 21.49
C ALA A 32 -12.69 -1.06 19.95
N PHE A 33 -11.98 -0.07 19.42
CA PHE A 33 -11.70 0.03 17.98
C PHE A 33 -10.99 -1.22 17.46
N LEU A 34 -9.89 -1.61 18.08
CA LEU A 34 -9.10 -2.78 17.67
C LEU A 34 -9.94 -4.08 17.73
N GLU A 35 -10.69 -4.25 18.81
CA GLU A 35 -11.55 -5.42 19.01
C GLU A 35 -12.72 -5.45 18.01
N ALA A 36 -13.36 -4.30 17.75
CA ALA A 36 -14.47 -4.18 16.80
C ALA A 36 -14.04 -4.48 15.36
N VAL A 37 -12.90 -3.93 14.92
CA VAL A 37 -12.35 -4.20 13.59
C VAL A 37 -12.01 -5.68 13.43
N GLN A 38 -11.44 -6.30 14.47
CA GLN A 38 -11.16 -7.74 14.48
C GLN A 38 -12.43 -8.59 14.44
N HIS A 39 -13.46 -8.25 15.23
CA HIS A 39 -14.75 -8.94 15.21
C HIS A 39 -15.48 -8.84 13.87
N ALA A 40 -15.31 -7.71 13.18
CA ALA A 40 -15.84 -7.53 11.82
C ALA A 40 -15.09 -8.35 10.76
N GLY A 41 -14.03 -9.07 11.11
CA GLY A 41 -13.23 -9.86 10.19
C GLY A 41 -12.39 -9.00 9.23
N LEU A 42 -12.17 -7.72 9.54
CA LEU A 42 -11.36 -6.83 8.74
C LEU A 42 -9.86 -7.04 9.03
N GLU A 43 -9.08 -7.20 8.00
CA GLU A 43 -7.63 -7.42 8.12
C GLU A 43 -6.90 -6.08 8.35
N LEU A 44 -6.75 -5.70 9.63
CA LEU A 44 -5.98 -4.55 10.07
C LEU A 44 -4.53 -4.99 10.33
N HIS A 45 -3.55 -4.34 9.68
CA HIS A 45 -2.13 -4.57 9.91
C HIS A 45 -1.58 -3.68 11.01
N GLY A 46 -1.99 -2.42 11.05
CA GLY A 46 -1.58 -1.51 12.09
C GLY A 46 -2.36 -0.20 12.10
N VAL A 47 -2.27 0.48 13.24
CA VAL A 47 -2.83 1.81 13.46
C VAL A 47 -1.87 2.63 14.31
N MET A 48 -1.70 3.88 13.92
CA MET A 48 -0.99 4.91 14.69
C MET A 48 -1.96 6.03 15.00
N LEU A 49 -1.91 6.54 16.23
CA LEU A 49 -2.71 7.70 16.67
C LEU A 49 -1.80 8.69 17.38
N GLU A 50 -1.83 9.92 16.92
CA GLU A 50 -1.07 11.03 17.47
C GLU A 50 -2.02 12.16 17.86
N ARG A 51 -1.73 12.87 18.96
CA ARG A 51 -2.41 14.09 19.38
C ARG A 51 -1.39 15.08 19.95
N ASP A 52 -1.48 16.35 19.55
CA ASP A 52 -0.62 17.42 20.02
C ASP A 52 0.90 17.17 19.90
N GLY A 53 1.31 16.45 18.84
CA GLY A 53 2.70 16.07 18.60
C GLY A 53 3.17 14.82 19.36
N VAL A 54 2.29 14.17 20.14
CA VAL A 54 2.61 12.96 20.92
C VAL A 54 1.98 11.73 20.29
N LEU A 55 2.79 10.77 19.88
CA LEU A 55 2.34 9.47 19.40
C LEU A 55 1.92 8.61 20.60
N VAL A 56 0.65 8.30 20.69
CA VAL A 56 0.06 7.56 21.83
C VAL A 56 -0.39 6.15 21.49
N VAL A 57 -0.56 5.85 20.21
CA VAL A 57 -0.81 4.49 19.70
C VAL A 57 0.13 4.22 18.54
N ASP A 58 0.88 3.14 18.63
CA ASP A 58 1.75 2.60 17.58
C ASP A 58 1.57 1.08 17.60
N ALA A 59 0.42 0.63 17.06
CA ALA A 59 -0.08 -0.73 17.20
C ALA A 59 0.04 -1.48 15.88
N TRP A 60 0.76 -2.59 15.87
CA TRP A 60 1.02 -3.40 14.68
C TRP A 60 0.81 -4.89 14.96
N ARG A 61 0.16 -5.54 14.03
CA ARG A 61 0.09 -7.00 14.01
C ARG A 61 1.40 -7.53 13.44
N TRP A 62 1.98 -8.51 14.08
CA TRP A 62 3.12 -9.22 13.52
C TRP A 62 2.82 -9.75 12.09
N PRO A 63 3.70 -9.63 11.08
CA PRO A 63 5.08 -9.13 11.11
C PRO A 63 5.25 -7.66 10.69
N TYR A 64 4.22 -6.85 10.80
CA TYR A 64 4.22 -5.45 10.40
C TYR A 64 4.72 -4.53 11.51
N ASP A 65 5.23 -3.35 11.14
CA ASP A 65 5.68 -2.30 12.05
C ASP A 65 5.57 -0.90 11.42
N SER A 66 5.85 0.14 12.21
CA SER A 66 5.78 1.54 11.78
C SER A 66 6.99 2.04 10.99
N LEU A 67 8.09 1.26 10.94
CA LEU A 67 9.37 1.67 10.36
C LEU A 67 9.68 0.98 9.03
N THR A 68 9.12 -0.19 8.78
CA THR A 68 9.28 -0.92 7.52
C THR A 68 8.57 -0.16 6.39
N PRO A 69 9.30 0.30 5.35
CA PRO A 69 8.69 0.99 4.22
C PRO A 69 7.67 0.10 3.51
N ARG A 70 6.50 0.66 3.22
CA ARG A 70 5.38 -0.05 2.59
C ARG A 70 4.87 0.70 1.37
N VAL A 71 4.29 -0.04 0.43
CA VAL A 71 3.59 0.55 -0.71
C VAL A 71 2.41 1.37 -0.20
N THR A 72 2.42 2.67 -0.45
CA THR A 72 1.40 3.62 0.02
C THR A 72 0.18 3.69 -0.90
N HIS A 73 0.27 3.09 -2.09
CA HIS A 73 -0.77 3.18 -3.13
C HIS A 73 -1.15 4.65 -3.40
N SER A 74 -2.44 4.95 -3.39
CA SER A 74 -2.93 6.30 -3.73
C SER A 74 -2.69 7.38 -2.68
N ILE A 75 -2.14 7.08 -1.50
CA ILE A 75 -1.60 8.12 -0.60
C ILE A 75 -0.53 8.94 -1.34
N THR A 76 0.18 8.34 -2.27
CA THR A 76 1.12 9.00 -3.20
C THR A 76 0.56 10.30 -3.80
N LYS A 77 -0.74 10.35 -4.11
CA LYS A 77 -1.39 11.51 -4.71
C LYS A 77 -1.27 12.76 -3.83
N SER A 78 -1.38 12.60 -2.52
CA SER A 78 -1.27 13.74 -1.59
C SER A 78 0.16 14.28 -1.53
N PHE A 79 1.18 13.44 -1.71
CA PHE A 79 2.56 13.90 -1.90
C PHE A 79 2.73 14.66 -3.23
N THR A 80 2.11 14.17 -4.30
CA THR A 80 2.10 14.86 -5.59
C THR A 80 1.45 16.25 -5.46
N ALA A 81 0.34 16.35 -4.72
CA ALA A 81 -0.30 17.64 -4.45
C ALA A 81 0.63 18.59 -3.67
N CYS A 82 1.40 18.09 -2.69
CA CYS A 82 2.40 18.92 -2.00
C CYS A 82 3.41 19.51 -2.98
N ALA A 83 3.91 18.71 -3.93
CA ALA A 83 4.87 19.18 -4.92
C ALA A 83 4.28 20.24 -5.85
N ILE A 84 3.02 20.08 -6.27
CA ILE A 84 2.32 21.09 -7.07
C ILE A 84 2.13 22.39 -6.28
N GLY A 85 1.78 22.29 -4.98
CA GLY A 85 1.64 23.47 -4.12
C GLY A 85 2.94 24.25 -3.97
N LEU A 86 4.05 23.54 -3.75
CA LEU A 86 5.38 24.16 -3.69
C LEU A 86 5.79 24.79 -5.04
N ALA A 87 5.52 24.12 -6.15
CA ALA A 87 5.83 24.63 -7.48
C ALA A 87 4.98 25.87 -7.84
N ILE A 88 3.76 25.97 -7.36
CA ILE A 88 2.94 27.18 -7.52
C ILE A 88 3.51 28.33 -6.66
N ASP A 89 3.89 28.06 -5.44
CA ASP A 89 4.52 29.05 -4.54
C ASP A 89 5.86 29.57 -5.10
N GLU A 90 6.64 28.71 -5.73
CA GLU A 90 7.88 29.04 -6.44
C GLU A 90 7.63 29.73 -7.81
N GLY A 91 6.38 29.88 -8.24
CA GLY A 91 6.01 30.52 -9.51
C GLY A 91 6.33 29.70 -10.77
N LEU A 92 6.57 28.40 -10.64
CA LEU A 92 6.90 27.52 -11.76
C LEU A 92 5.67 27.15 -12.61
N LEU A 93 4.50 27.12 -12.03
CA LEU A 93 3.23 26.80 -12.68
C LEU A 93 2.04 27.46 -11.96
N ARG A 94 0.86 27.40 -12.57
CA ARG A 94 -0.40 27.98 -12.04
C ARG A 94 -1.51 26.94 -12.13
N LEU A 95 -2.55 27.09 -11.33
CA LEU A 95 -3.74 26.23 -11.35
C LEU A 95 -4.48 26.27 -12.70
N ASP A 96 -4.51 27.43 -13.34
CA ASP A 96 -5.18 27.67 -14.63
C ASP A 96 -4.31 27.33 -15.87
N ASP A 97 -3.07 26.93 -15.67
CA ASP A 97 -2.21 26.46 -16.78
C ASP A 97 -2.79 25.20 -17.41
N THR A 98 -2.92 25.20 -18.74
CA THR A 98 -3.44 24.06 -19.49
C THR A 98 -2.36 23.04 -19.83
N LEU A 99 -2.74 21.77 -20.03
CA LEU A 99 -1.81 20.73 -20.47
C LEU A 99 -1.16 21.01 -21.81
N ALA A 100 -1.85 21.74 -22.72
CA ALA A 100 -1.28 22.15 -24.00
C ALA A 100 -0.08 23.09 -23.85
N LYS A 101 0.03 23.84 -22.74
CA LYS A 101 1.21 24.68 -22.43
C LYS A 101 2.46 23.81 -22.21
N PHE A 102 2.32 22.67 -21.56
CA PHE A 102 3.44 21.81 -21.18
C PHE A 102 3.73 20.72 -22.21
N PHE A 103 2.70 20.20 -22.87
CA PHE A 103 2.77 19.09 -23.82
C PHE A 103 2.10 19.46 -25.16
N PRO A 104 2.57 20.49 -25.90
CA PRO A 104 1.88 20.98 -27.07
C PRO A 104 1.77 19.93 -28.20
N GLN A 105 2.78 19.07 -28.34
CA GLN A 105 2.79 18.03 -29.38
C GLN A 105 1.78 16.91 -29.06
N ALA A 106 1.77 16.40 -27.82
CA ALA A 106 0.81 15.38 -27.41
C ALA A 106 -0.63 15.92 -27.43
N ALA A 107 -0.82 17.18 -27.02
CA ALA A 107 -2.13 17.85 -27.07
C ALA A 107 -2.63 18.06 -28.51
N ALA A 108 -1.75 18.36 -29.46
CA ALA A 108 -2.12 18.48 -30.88
C ALA A 108 -2.53 17.12 -31.49
N GLY A 109 -1.98 16.00 -30.97
CA GLY A 109 -2.33 14.64 -31.38
C GLY A 109 -3.47 14.00 -30.57
N ALA A 110 -4.13 14.77 -29.68
CA ALA A 110 -5.18 14.24 -28.83
C ALA A 110 -6.37 13.70 -29.64
N THR A 111 -6.91 12.55 -29.20
CA THR A 111 -8.15 11.98 -29.79
C THR A 111 -9.34 12.93 -29.63
N ASP A 112 -9.40 13.65 -28.51
CA ASP A 112 -10.39 14.66 -28.23
C ASP A 112 -9.70 16.03 -28.03
N PRO A 113 -9.96 17.06 -28.86
CA PRO A 113 -9.28 18.36 -28.77
C PRO A 113 -9.54 19.10 -27.44
N ARG A 114 -10.60 18.75 -26.71
CA ARG A 114 -10.88 19.32 -25.39
C ARG A 114 -9.83 18.93 -24.36
N ALA A 115 -9.08 17.82 -24.56
CA ALA A 115 -8.00 17.40 -23.66
C ALA A 115 -6.89 18.45 -23.55
N ALA A 116 -6.68 19.26 -24.60
CA ALA A 116 -5.75 20.38 -24.57
C ALA A 116 -6.12 21.49 -23.55
N GLN A 117 -7.39 21.56 -23.16
CA GLN A 117 -7.94 22.56 -22.23
C GLN A 117 -7.94 22.08 -20.76
N ILE A 118 -7.52 20.83 -20.51
CA ILE A 118 -7.40 20.32 -19.14
C ILE A 118 -6.36 21.16 -18.41
N THR A 119 -6.73 21.72 -17.24
CA THR A 119 -5.84 22.54 -16.42
C THR A 119 -5.21 21.74 -15.29
N VAL A 120 -4.20 22.30 -14.64
CA VAL A 120 -3.58 21.73 -13.42
C VAL A 120 -4.67 21.53 -12.33
N GLU A 121 -5.59 22.46 -12.17
CA GLU A 121 -6.70 22.34 -11.21
C GLU A 121 -7.66 21.19 -11.56
N HIS A 122 -7.97 20.98 -12.85
CA HIS A 122 -8.79 19.85 -13.27
C HIS A 122 -8.13 18.51 -12.92
N LEU A 123 -6.81 18.42 -13.01
CA LEU A 123 -6.06 17.23 -12.60
C LEU A 123 -6.12 17.02 -11.08
N LEU A 124 -5.86 18.09 -10.28
CA LEU A 124 -5.88 18.04 -8.82
C LEU A 124 -7.26 17.67 -8.26
N THR A 125 -8.32 18.11 -8.93
CA THR A 125 -9.71 17.87 -8.51
C THR A 125 -10.36 16.64 -9.14
N MET A 126 -9.60 15.85 -9.92
CA MET A 126 -10.13 14.65 -10.62
C MET A 126 -11.29 14.97 -11.59
N ARG A 127 -11.22 16.12 -12.28
CA ARG A 127 -12.28 16.61 -13.20
C ARG A 127 -11.73 16.78 -14.61
N THR A 128 -11.01 15.78 -15.09
CA THR A 128 -10.37 15.80 -16.41
C THR A 128 -11.33 15.61 -17.58
N GLY A 129 -12.55 15.12 -17.32
CA GLY A 129 -13.53 14.80 -18.36
C GLY A 129 -13.46 13.36 -18.89
N HIS A 130 -12.51 12.53 -18.44
CA HIS A 130 -12.45 11.11 -18.77
C HIS A 130 -13.59 10.34 -18.09
N GLY A 131 -14.15 9.34 -18.77
CA GLY A 131 -15.35 8.60 -18.32
C GLY A 131 -15.08 7.46 -17.33
N GLY A 132 -13.85 7.19 -16.96
CA GLY A 132 -13.50 6.09 -16.08
C GLY A 132 -12.07 6.15 -15.56
N ASN A 133 -11.73 5.23 -14.66
CA ASN A 133 -10.36 5.07 -14.19
C ASN A 133 -9.51 4.47 -15.31
N THR A 134 -8.64 5.27 -15.88
CA THR A 134 -7.87 4.97 -17.09
C THR A 134 -6.40 4.65 -16.82
N SER A 135 -6.04 4.25 -15.61
CA SER A 135 -4.64 4.09 -15.23
C SER A 135 -4.45 3.03 -14.12
N GLY A 136 -3.52 3.23 -13.24
CA GLY A 136 -3.21 2.29 -12.16
C GLY A 136 -2.42 1.09 -12.68
N SER A 137 -2.90 -0.12 -12.45
CA SER A 137 -2.22 -1.34 -12.89
C SER A 137 -2.19 -1.51 -14.42
N ILE A 138 -3.14 -0.91 -15.15
CA ILE A 138 -3.22 -1.01 -16.62
C ILE A 138 -1.99 -0.35 -17.26
N TRP A 139 -1.61 0.84 -16.81
CA TRP A 139 -0.49 1.58 -17.40
C TRP A 139 0.88 0.97 -17.11
N ARG A 140 1.01 0.18 -16.04
CA ARG A 140 2.26 -0.54 -15.75
C ARG A 140 2.69 -1.53 -16.84
N GLY A 141 1.75 -1.99 -17.66
CA GLY A 141 2.02 -2.84 -18.81
C GLY A 141 2.30 -2.10 -20.11
N ILE A 142 2.36 -0.75 -20.10
CA ILE A 142 2.59 0.06 -21.30
C ILE A 142 4.07 0.49 -21.31
N ASP A 143 4.81 0.06 -22.33
CA ASP A 143 6.22 0.41 -22.54
C ASP A 143 6.41 1.75 -23.25
N GLY A 144 5.34 2.37 -23.77
CA GLY A 144 5.33 3.65 -24.46
C GLY A 144 5.14 4.85 -23.54
N SER A 145 4.93 6.03 -24.15
CA SER A 145 4.66 7.28 -23.44
C SER A 145 3.28 7.26 -22.75
N TRP A 146 3.27 7.37 -21.43
CA TRP A 146 2.05 7.51 -20.66
C TRP A 146 1.43 8.91 -20.81
N VAL A 147 2.25 9.92 -21.11
CA VAL A 147 1.76 11.26 -21.46
C VAL A 147 0.93 11.20 -22.75
N GLU A 148 1.45 10.57 -23.81
CA GLU A 148 0.71 10.41 -25.05
C GLU A 148 -0.56 9.55 -24.84
N GLU A 149 -0.46 8.49 -24.05
CA GLU A 149 -1.60 7.62 -23.74
C GLU A 149 -2.73 8.40 -23.07
N PHE A 150 -2.42 9.33 -22.16
CA PHE A 150 -3.43 10.21 -21.55
C PHE A 150 -4.23 10.98 -22.61
N PHE A 151 -3.58 11.52 -23.63
CA PHE A 151 -4.22 12.28 -24.70
C PHE A 151 -4.96 11.40 -25.74
N ARG A 152 -4.64 10.09 -25.79
CA ARG A 152 -5.35 9.13 -26.65
C ARG A 152 -6.73 8.73 -26.09
N ILE A 153 -6.95 8.86 -24.79
CA ILE A 153 -8.21 8.48 -24.16
C ILE A 153 -9.27 9.56 -24.42
N PRO A 154 -10.41 9.21 -25.03
CA PRO A 154 -11.45 10.19 -25.34
C PRO A 154 -12.14 10.70 -24.07
N LEU A 155 -12.58 11.95 -24.11
CA LEU A 155 -13.34 12.55 -23.03
C LEU A 155 -14.83 12.23 -23.19
N THR A 156 -15.49 11.95 -22.07
CA THR A 156 -16.94 11.71 -22.01
C THR A 156 -17.71 12.96 -21.57
N SER A 157 -17.03 13.91 -20.92
CA SER A 157 -17.58 15.19 -20.46
C SER A 157 -16.58 16.33 -20.66
N ALA A 158 -17.02 17.55 -20.46
CA ALA A 158 -16.11 18.71 -20.51
C ALA A 158 -15.15 18.70 -19.31
N PRO A 159 -13.86 19.08 -19.49
CA PRO A 159 -12.95 19.29 -18.37
C PRO A 159 -13.56 20.26 -17.34
N GLY A 160 -13.36 19.97 -16.06
CA GLY A 160 -13.89 20.78 -14.95
C GLY A 160 -15.29 20.38 -14.48
N THR A 161 -16.03 19.52 -15.18
CA THR A 161 -17.42 19.17 -14.83
C THR A 161 -17.52 17.94 -13.92
N ASP A 162 -17.32 16.75 -14.43
CA ASP A 162 -17.58 15.50 -13.72
C ASP A 162 -16.37 15.04 -12.89
N PHE A 163 -16.65 14.61 -11.68
CA PHE A 163 -15.63 13.97 -10.84
C PHE A 163 -15.46 12.50 -11.24
N VAL A 164 -14.29 12.16 -11.75
CA VAL A 164 -13.90 10.78 -12.05
C VAL A 164 -12.50 10.51 -11.49
N TYR A 165 -12.44 9.71 -10.43
CA TYR A 165 -11.17 9.38 -9.78
C TYR A 165 -10.27 8.57 -10.72
N THR A 166 -9.09 9.10 -11.06
CA THR A 166 -8.14 8.45 -11.96
C THR A 166 -6.69 8.75 -11.58
N SER A 167 -5.82 7.74 -11.59
CA SER A 167 -4.39 7.93 -11.36
C SER A 167 -3.68 8.58 -12.57
N ALA A 168 -4.29 8.57 -13.75
CA ALA A 168 -3.79 9.27 -14.92
C ALA A 168 -3.67 10.78 -14.69
N ALA A 169 -4.66 11.40 -14.02
CA ALA A 169 -4.62 12.81 -13.65
C ALA A 169 -3.39 13.12 -12.77
N SER A 170 -3.13 12.28 -11.79
CA SER A 170 -1.96 12.46 -10.90
C SER A 170 -0.63 12.20 -11.61
N TYR A 171 -0.59 11.27 -12.57
CA TYR A 171 0.57 11.09 -13.42
C TYR A 171 0.87 12.35 -14.23
N MET A 172 -0.15 12.96 -14.83
CA MET A 172 0.03 14.22 -15.59
C MET A 172 0.52 15.36 -14.71
N LEU A 173 0.11 15.44 -13.44
CA LEU A 173 0.69 16.41 -12.48
C LEU A 173 2.18 16.18 -12.26
N SER A 174 2.60 14.92 -12.10
CA SER A 174 4.02 14.57 -11.99
C SER A 174 4.79 14.89 -13.27
N ALA A 175 4.20 14.63 -14.44
CA ALA A 175 4.80 14.95 -15.73
C ALA A 175 4.96 16.47 -15.93
N VAL A 176 3.92 17.26 -15.59
CA VAL A 176 3.99 18.73 -15.60
C VAL A 176 5.11 19.22 -14.68
N LEU A 177 5.17 18.73 -13.45
CA LEU A 177 6.22 19.11 -12.51
C LEU A 177 7.62 18.76 -13.06
N THR A 178 7.81 17.55 -13.56
CA THR A 178 9.08 17.11 -14.14
C THR A 178 9.50 18.03 -15.30
N GLN A 179 8.55 18.43 -16.13
CA GLN A 179 8.78 19.34 -17.26
C GLN A 179 9.24 20.74 -16.80
N VAL A 180 8.61 21.31 -15.76
CA VAL A 180 8.92 22.69 -15.32
C VAL A 180 10.10 22.75 -14.34
N ALA A 181 10.31 21.71 -13.54
CA ALA A 181 11.38 21.66 -12.55
C ALA A 181 12.69 21.05 -13.10
N GLY A 182 12.64 20.32 -14.22
CA GLY A 182 13.78 19.63 -14.81
C GLY A 182 14.32 18.45 -13.99
N VAL A 183 13.60 18.02 -12.96
CA VAL A 183 13.94 16.89 -12.08
C VAL A 183 12.69 16.05 -11.81
N THR A 184 12.88 14.82 -11.33
CA THR A 184 11.74 13.95 -11.00
C THR A 184 10.92 14.49 -9.81
N LEU A 185 9.67 14.07 -9.69
CA LEU A 185 8.81 14.41 -8.55
C LEU A 185 9.47 14.04 -7.20
N HIS A 186 10.14 12.88 -7.13
CA HIS A 186 10.87 12.45 -5.95
C HIS A 186 12.04 13.39 -5.62
N ASP A 187 12.86 13.71 -6.62
CA ASP A 187 14.03 14.59 -6.42
C ASP A 187 13.62 16.03 -6.09
N TYR A 188 12.47 16.48 -6.62
CA TYR A 188 11.93 17.80 -6.29
C TYR A 188 11.44 17.88 -4.84
N LEU A 189 10.71 16.85 -4.37
CA LEU A 189 10.20 16.78 -3.01
C LEU A 189 11.29 16.50 -1.95
N LYS A 190 12.35 15.81 -2.33
CA LYS A 190 13.37 15.34 -1.38
C LYS A 190 13.90 16.46 -0.48
N PRO A 191 14.49 17.57 -0.99
CA PRO A 191 14.99 18.63 -0.12
C PRO A 191 13.88 19.54 0.45
N ARG A 192 12.69 19.59 -0.16
CA ARG A 192 11.62 20.54 0.19
C ARG A 192 10.64 20.01 1.22
N LEU A 193 10.41 18.69 1.22
CA LEU A 193 9.41 18.04 2.06
C LEU A 193 9.98 16.83 2.82
N LEU A 194 10.61 15.89 2.10
CA LEU A 194 10.94 14.59 2.68
C LEU A 194 12.07 14.71 3.72
N GLU A 195 13.15 15.39 3.41
CA GLU A 195 14.26 15.64 4.34
C GLU A 195 13.83 16.50 5.54
N PRO A 196 13.12 17.64 5.38
CA PRO A 196 12.62 18.41 6.51
C PRO A 196 11.74 17.60 7.48
N LEU A 197 10.94 16.65 6.99
CA LEU A 197 10.12 15.78 7.81
C LEU A 197 10.88 14.55 8.34
N GLY A 198 12.16 14.39 8.00
CA GLY A 198 12.98 13.26 8.44
C GLY A 198 12.57 11.91 7.83
N PHE A 199 12.08 11.92 6.59
CA PHE A 199 11.73 10.69 5.87
C PHE A 199 12.97 9.85 5.59
N GLN A 200 12.83 8.53 5.71
CA GLN A 200 13.90 7.58 5.48
C GLN A 200 13.43 6.41 4.61
N ALA A 201 14.37 5.85 3.84
CA ALA A 201 14.16 4.62 3.06
C ALA A 201 12.96 4.64 2.09
N GLN A 202 12.51 5.84 1.68
CA GLN A 202 11.48 5.97 0.66
C GLN A 202 12.01 5.57 -0.71
N HIS A 203 11.11 5.01 -1.52
CA HIS A 203 11.35 4.69 -2.92
C HIS A 203 10.13 5.12 -3.73
N TRP A 204 10.35 5.54 -4.96
CA TRP A 204 9.27 5.88 -5.88
C TRP A 204 9.51 5.22 -7.24
N ASP A 205 8.52 4.50 -7.74
CA ASP A 205 8.59 3.88 -9.07
C ASP A 205 8.86 4.92 -10.16
N ILE A 206 9.34 4.47 -11.31
CA ILE A 206 9.60 5.31 -12.48
C ILE A 206 8.90 4.69 -13.69
N SER A 207 8.22 5.52 -14.48
CA SER A 207 7.62 5.15 -15.77
C SER A 207 8.70 4.95 -16.85
N PRO A 208 8.36 4.35 -18.01
CA PRO A 208 9.29 4.23 -19.13
C PRO A 208 9.87 5.58 -19.60
N GLU A 209 9.17 6.68 -19.36
CA GLU A 209 9.60 8.05 -19.70
C GLU A 209 10.51 8.70 -18.64
N GLY A 210 10.86 7.98 -17.54
CA GLY A 210 11.67 8.53 -16.46
C GLY A 210 10.91 9.42 -15.47
N ILE A 211 9.57 9.35 -15.45
CA ILE A 211 8.69 10.17 -14.61
C ILE A 211 8.18 9.31 -13.44
N ASN A 212 8.18 9.82 -12.21
CA ASN A 212 7.55 9.12 -11.11
C ASN A 212 6.02 9.08 -11.28
N PRO A 213 5.34 7.92 -11.15
CA PRO A 213 3.89 7.87 -11.14
C PRO A 213 3.32 8.70 -9.97
N GLY A 214 2.69 9.83 -10.28
CA GLY A 214 2.14 10.73 -9.25
C GLY A 214 0.90 10.18 -8.52
N GLY A 215 0.31 9.10 -9.07
CA GLY A 215 -0.91 8.50 -8.52
C GLY A 215 -0.69 7.30 -7.62
N ASN A 216 0.50 6.72 -7.63
CA ASN A 216 0.92 5.52 -6.90
C ASN A 216 2.46 5.35 -6.98
N GLY A 217 2.97 4.21 -6.50
CA GLY A 217 4.39 3.85 -6.66
C GLY A 217 5.32 4.39 -5.57
N LEU A 218 4.83 5.25 -4.67
CA LEU A 218 5.60 5.64 -3.49
C LEU A 218 5.57 4.52 -2.45
N THR A 219 6.75 4.15 -1.98
CA THR A 219 6.97 3.31 -0.81
C THR A 219 7.55 4.17 0.30
N ALA A 220 6.93 4.22 1.48
CA ALA A 220 7.35 5.01 2.61
C ALA A 220 7.06 4.29 3.93
N ARG A 221 7.74 4.67 5.01
CA ARG A 221 7.43 4.16 6.35
C ARG A 221 6.06 4.65 6.80
N PRO A 222 5.26 3.82 7.49
CA PRO A 222 3.98 4.26 8.05
C PRO A 222 4.07 5.52 8.90
N VAL A 223 5.13 5.66 9.69
CA VAL A 223 5.36 6.87 10.49
C VAL A 223 5.57 8.12 9.62
N ASP A 224 6.23 7.99 8.48
CA ASP A 224 6.43 9.11 7.56
C ASP A 224 5.12 9.52 6.88
N VAL A 225 4.24 8.53 6.62
CA VAL A 225 2.87 8.79 6.13
C VAL A 225 2.02 9.51 7.18
N LEU A 226 2.17 9.17 8.47
CA LEU A 226 1.53 9.91 9.58
C LEU A 226 2.01 11.37 9.63
N LYS A 227 3.32 11.61 9.48
CA LYS A 227 3.90 12.97 9.46
C LYS A 227 3.32 13.85 8.35
N LEU A 228 2.94 13.29 7.20
CA LEU A 228 2.25 14.04 6.16
C LEU A 228 0.89 14.58 6.66
N ALA A 229 0.12 13.76 7.40
CA ALA A 229 -1.15 14.21 7.98
C ALA A 229 -0.93 15.26 9.08
N MET A 230 0.10 15.09 9.93
CA MET A 230 0.48 16.07 10.96
C MET A 230 0.85 17.42 10.32
N LEU A 231 1.66 17.41 9.26
CA LEU A 231 2.05 18.62 8.52
C LEU A 231 0.80 19.38 8.00
N HIS A 232 -0.17 18.66 7.44
CA HIS A 232 -1.40 19.29 6.95
C HIS A 232 -2.29 19.78 8.10
N ARG A 233 -2.42 19.02 9.21
CA ARG A 233 -3.13 19.46 10.41
C ARG A 233 -2.57 20.80 10.93
N ASP A 234 -1.26 20.94 10.89
CA ASP A 234 -0.56 22.11 11.42
C ASP A 234 -0.36 23.23 10.37
N GLY A 235 -1.20 23.23 9.31
CA GLY A 235 -1.21 24.29 8.28
C GLY A 235 0.10 24.39 7.49
N GLY A 236 0.78 23.28 7.29
CA GLY A 236 2.04 23.21 6.55
C GLY A 236 3.28 23.53 7.37
N ARG A 237 3.16 23.65 8.70
CA ARG A 237 4.29 23.92 9.61
C ARG A 237 4.86 22.62 10.17
N TRP A 238 6.20 22.56 10.24
CA TRP A 238 6.94 21.47 10.85
C TRP A 238 8.13 22.01 11.63
N ASN A 239 8.26 21.63 12.89
CA ASN A 239 9.34 22.12 13.79
C ASN A 239 9.52 23.64 13.78
N GLY A 240 8.41 24.39 13.66
CA GLY A 240 8.43 25.86 13.63
C GLY A 240 8.59 26.48 12.24
N GLU A 241 9.05 25.74 11.24
CA GLU A 241 9.24 26.20 9.87
C GLU A 241 7.99 25.96 9.00
N GLN A 242 7.75 26.84 8.03
CA GLN A 242 6.70 26.68 7.02
C GLN A 242 7.25 25.83 5.88
N VAL A 243 6.88 24.54 5.84
CA VAL A 243 7.32 23.58 4.83
C VAL A 243 6.38 23.56 3.61
N LEU A 244 5.08 23.71 3.83
CA LEU A 244 4.08 23.90 2.77
C LEU A 244 3.37 25.24 2.99
N PRO A 245 3.07 26.00 1.92
CA PRO A 245 2.31 27.23 2.06
C PRO A 245 0.98 26.99 2.78
N HIS A 246 0.65 27.81 3.80
CA HIS A 246 -0.60 27.66 4.57
C HIS A 246 -1.83 27.71 3.67
N ALA A 247 -1.89 28.68 2.76
CA ALA A 247 -2.98 28.81 1.80
C ALA A 247 -3.18 27.60 0.89
N TRP A 248 -2.05 26.90 0.56
CA TRP A 248 -2.12 25.65 -0.18
C TRP A 248 -2.77 24.54 0.63
N VAL A 249 -2.36 24.38 1.88
CA VAL A 249 -2.93 23.36 2.79
C VAL A 249 -4.43 23.57 2.96
N GLU A 250 -4.88 24.81 3.19
CA GLU A 250 -6.29 25.14 3.27
C GLU A 250 -7.04 24.79 1.99
N ALA A 251 -6.51 25.14 0.82
CA ALA A 251 -7.13 24.83 -0.46
C ALA A 251 -7.16 23.31 -0.72
N ALA A 252 -6.07 22.61 -0.41
CA ALA A 252 -5.94 21.17 -0.68
C ALA A 252 -6.87 20.30 0.18
N THR A 253 -7.12 20.72 1.43
CA THR A 253 -7.92 19.95 2.39
C THR A 253 -9.38 20.39 2.46
N ARG A 254 -9.79 21.38 1.65
CA ARG A 254 -11.17 21.83 1.47
C ARG A 254 -11.77 21.16 0.22
N ALA A 255 -13.08 20.82 0.28
CA ALA A 255 -13.79 20.30 -0.88
C ALA A 255 -13.78 21.29 -2.04
N GLN A 256 -13.42 20.80 -3.23
CA GLN A 256 -13.37 21.55 -4.49
C GLN A 256 -14.46 21.05 -5.44
N GLY A 257 -14.91 21.91 -6.37
CA GLY A 257 -15.82 21.51 -7.45
C GLY A 257 -17.30 21.53 -7.12
N GLY A 258 -17.73 22.34 -6.14
CA GLY A 258 -19.13 22.67 -5.88
C GLY A 258 -19.81 21.81 -4.82
N GLU A 259 -21.13 22.00 -4.70
CA GLU A 259 -21.96 21.36 -3.69
C GLU A 259 -21.91 19.83 -3.79
N GLY A 260 -21.81 19.15 -2.66
CA GLY A 260 -21.75 17.70 -2.57
C GLY A 260 -20.36 17.07 -2.87
N SER A 261 -19.38 17.89 -3.29
CA SER A 261 -18.00 17.39 -3.44
C SER A 261 -17.40 17.00 -2.09
N ARG A 262 -16.67 15.89 -2.09
CA ARG A 262 -15.92 15.42 -0.92
C ARG A 262 -14.45 15.21 -1.26
N TYR A 263 -13.91 16.01 -2.17
CA TYR A 263 -12.54 15.90 -2.64
C TYR A 263 -11.92 17.28 -2.84
N GLY A 264 -10.75 17.47 -2.26
CA GLY A 264 -9.92 18.65 -2.41
C GLY A 264 -8.83 18.45 -3.48
N TYR A 265 -7.66 19.02 -3.27
CA TYR A 265 -6.49 18.76 -4.13
C TYR A 265 -5.78 17.49 -3.64
N HIS A 266 -6.25 16.34 -4.15
CA HIS A 266 -5.78 15.00 -3.80
C HIS A 266 -5.93 14.63 -2.31
N TRP A 267 -6.94 15.20 -1.64
CA TRP A 267 -7.39 14.84 -0.30
C TRP A 267 -8.88 14.53 -0.30
N TRP A 268 -9.28 13.46 0.37
CA TRP A 268 -10.68 13.19 0.69
C TRP A 268 -11.09 14.04 1.88
N THR A 269 -12.18 14.77 1.76
CA THR A 269 -12.73 15.63 2.81
C THR A 269 -13.88 14.93 3.54
N ASP A 270 -14.09 15.28 4.82
CA ASP A 270 -15.12 14.68 5.67
C ASP A 270 -14.99 13.14 5.79
N ARG A 271 -13.74 12.70 5.84
CA ARG A 271 -13.41 11.28 5.98
C ARG A 271 -12.02 11.13 6.64
N PRO A 272 -11.95 10.86 7.98
CA PRO A 272 -13.06 10.65 8.93
C PRO A 272 -13.93 11.90 9.12
N ALA A 273 -15.03 11.77 9.85
CA ALA A 273 -15.93 12.87 10.15
C ALA A 273 -15.17 14.07 10.76
N ASN A 274 -15.46 15.29 10.28
CA ASN A 274 -14.78 16.54 10.64
C ASN A 274 -13.26 16.57 10.33
N GLY A 275 -12.80 15.68 9.44
CA GLY A 275 -11.40 15.59 9.05
C GLY A 275 -11.22 15.44 7.55
N TYR A 276 -9.99 15.13 7.16
CA TYR A 276 -9.62 14.81 5.78
C TYR A 276 -8.55 13.71 5.76
N SER A 277 -8.44 13.03 4.64
CA SER A 277 -7.50 11.92 4.52
C SER A 277 -6.91 11.73 3.13
N ALA A 278 -5.68 11.26 3.11
CA ALA A 278 -5.03 10.60 1.99
C ALA A 278 -5.35 9.10 2.06
N VAL A 279 -5.89 8.52 0.99
CA VAL A 279 -6.38 7.13 0.99
C VAL A 279 -5.80 6.33 -0.17
N GLY A 280 -5.19 5.20 0.13
CA GLY A 280 -4.77 4.17 -0.82
C GLY A 280 -5.69 2.95 -0.79
N VAL A 281 -5.70 2.17 -1.86
CA VAL A 281 -6.44 0.91 -1.91
C VAL A 281 -5.99 -0.03 -0.79
N PHE A 282 -6.86 -0.96 -0.41
CA PHE A 282 -6.63 -1.97 0.64
C PHE A 282 -6.49 -1.39 2.05
N ALA A 283 -7.10 -0.23 2.32
CA ALA A 283 -7.07 0.46 3.62
C ALA A 283 -5.67 0.94 4.04
N GLN A 284 -4.98 1.63 3.14
CA GLN A 284 -3.88 2.49 3.49
C GLN A 284 -4.45 3.91 3.68
N MET A 285 -4.28 4.53 4.84
CA MET A 285 -4.87 5.83 5.15
C MET A 285 -3.94 6.65 6.04
N ALA A 286 -3.82 7.94 5.73
CA ALA A 286 -3.34 8.96 6.66
C ALA A 286 -4.42 10.04 6.78
N ALA A 287 -4.84 10.37 7.99
CA ALA A 287 -5.94 11.29 8.21
C ALA A 287 -5.61 12.31 9.30
N ALA A 288 -6.19 13.49 9.17
CA ALA A 288 -6.15 14.53 10.19
C ALA A 288 -7.58 14.92 10.61
N ILE A 289 -7.73 15.18 11.91
CA ILE A 289 -8.94 15.71 12.55
C ILE A 289 -8.52 17.01 13.25
N PRO A 290 -8.46 18.13 12.51
CA PRO A 290 -7.86 19.38 13.03
C PRO A 290 -8.53 19.90 14.29
N GLY A 291 -9.86 19.80 14.39
CA GLY A 291 -10.63 20.22 15.56
C GLY A 291 -10.26 19.47 16.85
N GLU A 292 -9.76 18.24 16.72
CA GLU A 292 -9.27 17.40 17.83
C GLU A 292 -7.76 17.47 17.98
N ARG A 293 -7.06 18.22 17.12
CA ARG A 293 -5.59 18.29 17.07
C ARG A 293 -4.93 16.91 16.95
N ALA A 294 -5.60 16.00 16.27
CA ALA A 294 -5.20 14.60 16.16
C ALA A 294 -4.95 14.17 14.71
N THR A 295 -4.06 13.20 14.56
CA THR A 295 -3.81 12.51 13.31
C THR A 295 -3.76 11.02 13.51
N LEU A 296 -4.10 10.28 12.46
CA LEU A 296 -4.03 8.82 12.48
C LEU A 296 -3.49 8.28 11.15
N ALA A 297 -2.84 7.13 11.23
CA ALA A 297 -2.49 6.32 10.08
C ALA A 297 -3.03 4.89 10.29
N VAL A 298 -3.65 4.35 9.26
CA VAL A 298 -4.22 2.99 9.26
C VAL A 298 -3.67 2.23 8.08
N PHE A 299 -3.25 0.99 8.31
CA PHE A 299 -2.77 0.09 7.28
C PHE A 299 -3.44 -1.28 7.41
N GLY A 300 -3.86 -1.85 6.30
CA GLY A 300 -4.58 -3.13 6.30
C GLY A 300 -4.62 -3.80 4.94
N ALA A 301 -5.48 -4.83 4.84
CA ALA A 301 -5.80 -5.54 3.61
C ALA A 301 -7.33 -5.70 3.53
N MET A 302 -8.03 -4.62 3.17
CA MET A 302 -9.48 -4.55 3.09
C MET A 302 -9.92 -4.27 1.65
N GLU A 303 -11.00 -4.89 1.19
CA GLU A 303 -11.49 -4.72 -0.20
C GLU A 303 -11.80 -3.26 -0.55
N LYS A 304 -12.39 -2.55 0.39
CA LYS A 304 -12.70 -1.13 0.29
C LYS A 304 -12.09 -0.40 1.47
N SER A 305 -11.22 0.56 1.22
CA SER A 305 -10.59 1.35 2.29
C SER A 305 -11.61 2.06 3.19
N ALA A 306 -12.81 2.31 2.69
CA ALA A 306 -13.91 2.89 3.48
C ALA A 306 -14.50 1.94 4.53
N GLN A 307 -14.20 0.64 4.52
CA GLN A 307 -14.75 -0.32 5.50
C GLN A 307 -14.30 -0.02 6.93
N VAL A 308 -13.14 0.57 7.13
CA VAL A 308 -12.63 0.93 8.46
C VAL A 308 -13.19 2.26 8.97
N THR A 309 -13.66 3.15 8.08
CA THR A 309 -14.11 4.50 8.45
C THR A 309 -15.20 4.53 9.53
N PRO A 310 -16.27 3.70 9.48
CA PRO A 310 -17.30 3.70 10.54
C PRO A 310 -16.74 3.36 11.92
N PHE A 311 -15.71 2.52 12.00
CA PHE A 311 -15.06 2.16 13.27
C PHE A 311 -14.19 3.33 13.76
N ILE A 312 -13.49 4.03 12.86
CA ILE A 312 -12.74 5.25 13.18
C ILE A 312 -13.69 6.30 13.74
N ASP A 313 -14.76 6.62 13.04
CA ASP A 313 -15.73 7.66 13.44
C ASP A 313 -16.38 7.33 14.79
N ARG A 314 -16.74 6.08 15.01
CA ARG A 314 -17.37 5.63 16.24
C ARG A 314 -16.42 5.62 17.44
N HIS A 315 -15.33 4.87 17.34
CA HIS A 315 -14.46 4.57 18.47
C HIS A 315 -13.33 5.57 18.62
N LEU A 316 -12.59 5.89 17.54
CA LEU A 316 -11.51 6.87 17.65
C LEU A 316 -12.07 8.28 17.84
N GLY A 317 -13.22 8.62 17.23
CA GLY A 317 -13.93 9.84 17.54
C GLY A 317 -14.38 9.92 19.01
N ALA A 318 -14.81 8.83 19.62
CA ALA A 318 -15.11 8.76 21.06
C ALA A 318 -13.83 8.85 21.92
N ALA A 319 -12.77 8.16 21.51
CA ALA A 319 -11.48 8.21 22.20
C ALA A 319 -10.91 9.63 22.30
N LEU A 320 -11.05 10.44 21.24
CA LEU A 320 -10.59 11.81 21.19
C LEU A 320 -11.38 12.76 22.10
N ARG A 321 -12.63 12.46 22.47
CA ARG A 321 -13.37 13.19 23.50
C ARG A 321 -12.84 12.99 24.91
N GLY A 322 -12.17 11.85 25.16
CA GLY A 322 -11.40 11.59 26.38
C GLY A 322 -12.22 11.40 27.64
N GLU A 323 -13.51 11.01 27.55
CA GLU A 323 -14.45 10.95 28.67
C GLU A 323 -13.97 10.06 29.82
N GLN A 324 -13.25 8.97 29.50
CA GLN A 324 -12.72 8.01 30.48
C GLN A 324 -11.18 7.90 30.40
N ALA A 325 -10.50 8.95 29.94
CA ALA A 325 -9.03 8.96 29.89
C ALA A 325 -8.43 8.80 31.29
N GLY A 326 -7.49 7.86 31.46
CA GLY A 326 -6.84 7.61 32.75
C GLY A 326 -6.08 6.28 32.79
N ALA A 327 -5.43 6.00 33.92
CA ALA A 327 -4.54 4.86 34.06
C ALA A 327 -5.21 3.50 33.80
N ALA A 328 -6.49 3.33 34.18
CA ALA A 328 -7.21 2.11 33.92
C ALA A 328 -7.49 1.89 32.41
N ALA A 329 -7.77 2.97 31.69
CA ALA A 329 -7.96 2.93 30.24
C ALA A 329 -6.64 2.63 29.52
N ASP A 330 -5.54 3.22 29.96
CA ASP A 330 -4.19 2.95 29.42
C ASP A 330 -3.80 1.47 29.63
N GLU A 331 -4.10 0.93 30.82
CA GLU A 331 -3.82 -0.48 31.14
C GLU A 331 -4.64 -1.41 30.25
N ARG A 332 -5.93 -1.16 30.10
CA ARG A 332 -6.80 -1.95 29.21
C ARG A 332 -6.31 -1.92 27.76
N LEU A 333 -5.92 -0.75 27.28
CA LEU A 333 -5.36 -0.62 25.94
C LEU A 333 -4.06 -1.43 25.82
N ARG A 334 -3.16 -1.36 26.78
CA ARG A 334 -1.90 -2.10 26.77
C ARG A 334 -2.13 -3.60 26.63
N GLU A 335 -3.10 -4.17 27.37
CA GLU A 335 -3.48 -5.59 27.24
C GLU A 335 -3.97 -5.95 25.82
N VAL A 336 -4.78 -5.07 25.21
CA VAL A 336 -5.29 -5.29 23.85
C VAL A 336 -4.16 -5.19 22.83
N LEU A 337 -3.26 -4.21 22.97
CA LEU A 337 -2.10 -4.05 22.11
C LEU A 337 -1.15 -5.26 22.15
N GLN A 338 -0.90 -5.82 23.31
CA GLN A 338 -0.09 -7.04 23.44
C GLN A 338 -0.70 -8.21 22.66
N ARG A 339 -2.03 -8.44 22.83
CA ARG A 339 -2.73 -9.48 22.05
C ARG A 339 -2.80 -9.21 20.56
N PHE A 340 -2.89 -7.93 20.17
CA PHE A 340 -2.90 -7.52 18.77
C PHE A 340 -1.57 -7.78 18.07
N ALA A 341 -0.45 -7.53 18.77
CA ALA A 341 0.91 -7.69 18.25
C ALA A 341 1.41 -9.15 18.28
N GLU A 342 0.68 -10.05 18.93
CA GLU A 342 1.11 -11.44 19.12
C GLU A 342 1.31 -12.16 17.79
N GLU A 343 2.47 -12.80 17.63
CA GLU A 343 2.75 -13.72 16.54
C GLU A 343 1.81 -14.94 16.65
N ARG A 344 1.09 -15.23 15.58
CA ARG A 344 0.19 -16.40 15.53
C ARG A 344 0.69 -17.38 14.49
N PRO A 345 1.54 -18.35 14.89
CA PRO A 345 2.02 -19.37 13.96
C PRO A 345 0.86 -20.25 13.53
N LEU A 346 0.81 -20.57 12.25
CA LEU A 346 -0.07 -21.58 11.71
C LEU A 346 0.46 -22.95 12.12
N ARG A 347 -0.38 -23.77 12.75
CA ARG A 347 -0.01 -25.12 13.21
C ARG A 347 -0.61 -26.19 12.32
N SER A 348 0.13 -27.29 12.14
CA SER A 348 -0.38 -28.45 11.44
C SER A 348 -1.58 -29.05 12.17
N LEU A 349 -2.64 -29.33 11.42
CA LEU A 349 -3.86 -30.00 11.91
C LEU A 349 -3.71 -31.52 11.86
N ALA A 350 -2.98 -32.03 10.87
CA ALA A 350 -2.65 -33.44 10.72
C ALA A 350 -1.33 -33.54 9.97
N ARG A 351 -0.45 -34.46 10.38
CA ARG A 351 0.82 -34.70 9.68
C ARG A 351 0.76 -36.03 8.90
N PRO A 352 1.49 -36.18 7.80
CA PRO A 352 1.65 -37.47 7.13
C PRO A 352 2.12 -38.54 8.10
N THR A 353 1.61 -39.76 7.95
CA THR A 353 2.00 -40.92 8.77
C THR A 353 3.45 -41.37 8.50
N GLN A 354 3.95 -41.06 7.30
CA GLN A 354 5.33 -41.27 6.93
C GLN A 354 6.01 -39.95 6.62
N PRO A 355 7.29 -39.75 6.97
CA PRO A 355 8.03 -38.57 6.58
C PRO A 355 8.03 -38.45 5.05
N LEU A 356 7.88 -37.20 4.54
CA LEU A 356 8.08 -36.93 3.13
C LEU A 356 9.50 -37.26 2.72
N PRO A 357 9.75 -37.69 1.46
CA PRO A 357 11.07 -37.71 0.89
C PRO A 357 11.74 -36.34 1.04
N ALA A 358 13.06 -36.34 1.32
CA ALA A 358 13.81 -35.07 1.43
C ALA A 358 13.70 -34.19 0.19
N ARG A 359 13.40 -34.79 -0.96
CA ARG A 359 13.09 -34.08 -2.21
C ARG A 359 11.93 -34.75 -2.93
N MET A 360 10.97 -33.97 -3.37
CA MET A 360 9.90 -34.34 -4.30
C MET A 360 9.97 -33.41 -5.51
N SER A 361 9.79 -33.94 -6.69
CA SER A 361 9.75 -33.17 -7.94
C SER A 361 8.58 -33.60 -8.77
N PHE A 362 7.86 -32.62 -9.34
CA PHE A 362 6.67 -32.85 -10.15
C PHE A 362 6.81 -32.09 -11.47
N ALA A 363 6.66 -32.78 -12.60
CA ALA A 363 6.50 -32.13 -13.89
C ALA A 363 5.05 -31.61 -13.99
N LEU A 364 4.89 -30.31 -14.16
CA LEU A 364 3.57 -29.70 -14.27
C LEU A 364 3.04 -29.77 -15.71
N GLU A 365 1.74 -29.89 -15.84
CA GLU A 365 1.06 -29.76 -17.13
C GLU A 365 1.25 -28.34 -17.68
N ALA A 366 1.14 -28.17 -19.00
CA ALA A 366 1.23 -26.87 -19.66
C ALA A 366 0.25 -25.89 -19.02
N ASN A 367 0.75 -24.72 -18.57
CA ASN A 367 -0.03 -23.76 -17.83
C ASN A 367 0.33 -22.31 -18.25
N PRO A 368 -0.57 -21.34 -18.01
CA PRO A 368 -0.38 -19.96 -18.45
C PRO A 368 0.74 -19.20 -17.71
N HIS A 369 1.32 -19.81 -16.68
CA HIS A 369 2.38 -19.21 -15.86
C HIS A 369 3.79 -19.68 -16.27
N GLY A 370 3.89 -20.62 -17.21
CA GLY A 370 5.18 -21.13 -17.70
C GLY A 370 5.96 -21.96 -16.69
N ILE A 371 5.31 -22.42 -15.61
CA ILE A 371 5.97 -23.26 -14.60
C ILE A 371 6.04 -24.69 -15.10
N GLU A 372 7.24 -25.20 -15.36
CA GLU A 372 7.48 -26.55 -15.88
C GLU A 372 7.62 -27.58 -14.77
N THR A 373 8.26 -27.20 -13.67
CA THR A 373 8.54 -28.12 -12.56
C THR A 373 8.27 -27.47 -11.21
N LEU A 374 7.63 -28.22 -10.30
CA LEU A 374 7.52 -27.92 -8.89
C LEU A 374 8.46 -28.85 -8.12
N ASN A 375 9.42 -28.26 -7.40
CA ASN A 375 10.28 -28.97 -6.46
C ASN A 375 9.91 -28.62 -5.02
N LEU A 376 9.88 -29.62 -4.14
CA LEU A 376 9.77 -29.50 -2.70
C LEU A 376 11.00 -30.16 -2.05
N LEU A 377 11.73 -29.38 -1.26
CA LEU A 377 12.90 -29.85 -0.54
C LEU A 377 12.64 -29.64 0.95
N GLN A 378 12.69 -30.72 1.72
CA GLN A 378 12.51 -30.67 3.17
C GLN A 378 13.79 -31.06 3.90
N ALA A 379 14.22 -30.21 4.85
CA ALA A 379 15.32 -30.44 5.76
C ALA A 379 14.90 -30.12 7.19
N GLY A 380 14.55 -31.15 7.97
CA GLY A 380 13.98 -30.98 9.29
C GLY A 380 12.64 -30.24 9.24
N GLU A 381 12.55 -29.11 9.96
CA GLU A 381 11.36 -28.25 9.97
C GLU A 381 11.42 -27.11 8.92
N ARG A 382 12.36 -27.16 7.98
CA ARG A 382 12.43 -26.21 6.86
C ARG A 382 11.93 -26.89 5.59
N LEU A 383 11.15 -26.12 4.82
CA LEU A 383 10.61 -26.50 3.52
C LEU A 383 10.99 -25.44 2.49
N VAL A 384 11.56 -25.85 1.38
CA VAL A 384 11.77 -24.99 0.21
C VAL A 384 10.83 -25.43 -0.89
N MET A 385 10.01 -24.54 -1.39
CA MET A 385 9.24 -24.70 -2.61
C MET A 385 9.95 -23.94 -3.73
N GLU A 386 10.26 -24.62 -4.81
CA GLU A 386 10.92 -24.06 -5.99
C GLU A 386 10.05 -24.28 -7.23
N TRP A 387 9.89 -23.25 -8.01
CA TRP A 387 9.25 -23.25 -9.32
C TRP A 387 10.32 -23.09 -10.39
N VAL A 388 10.34 -24.00 -11.34
CA VAL A 388 11.30 -23.98 -12.46
C VAL A 388 10.51 -23.59 -13.71
N GLU A 389 11.01 -22.58 -14.40
CA GLU A 389 10.53 -22.06 -15.67
C GLU A 389 11.65 -22.19 -16.72
N ALA A 390 11.33 -22.01 -17.99
CA ALA A 390 12.32 -22.04 -19.07
C ALA A 390 13.46 -21.01 -18.90
N THR A 391 13.19 -19.91 -18.18
CA THR A 391 14.12 -18.78 -17.98
C THR A 391 14.90 -18.85 -16.67
N GLY A 392 14.59 -19.80 -15.78
CA GLY A 392 15.24 -19.93 -14.48
C GLY A 392 14.38 -20.59 -13.43
N SER A 393 14.78 -20.48 -12.17
CA SER A 393 13.98 -20.97 -11.05
C SER A 393 13.83 -19.90 -9.97
N GLU A 394 12.65 -19.88 -9.34
CA GLU A 394 12.33 -19.02 -8.21
C GLU A 394 11.89 -19.88 -7.03
N ARG A 395 12.22 -19.45 -5.83
CA ARG A 395 11.98 -20.25 -4.64
C ARG A 395 11.50 -19.44 -3.46
N ILE A 396 10.83 -20.13 -2.54
CA ILE A 396 10.48 -19.62 -1.21
C ILE A 396 10.86 -20.66 -0.15
N GLU A 397 11.43 -20.19 0.95
CA GLU A 397 11.71 -20.99 2.13
C GLU A 397 10.69 -20.72 3.22
N ALA A 398 10.10 -21.75 3.81
CA ALA A 398 9.11 -21.69 4.85
C ALA A 398 9.47 -22.60 6.04
N GLY A 399 9.07 -22.21 7.24
CA GLY A 399 9.17 -23.09 8.42
C GLY A 399 7.91 -23.93 8.58
N ILE A 400 8.04 -25.22 8.88
CA ILE A 400 6.89 -26.06 9.20
C ILE A 400 6.44 -25.76 10.63
N ASP A 401 5.19 -25.27 10.77
CA ASP A 401 4.59 -24.85 12.05
C ASP A 401 5.25 -23.64 12.73
N HIS A 402 6.13 -22.92 12.03
CA HIS A 402 6.73 -21.66 12.49
C HIS A 402 7.06 -20.75 11.31
N TRP A 403 7.26 -19.47 11.59
CA TRP A 403 7.59 -18.49 10.57
C TRP A 403 9.11 -18.40 10.34
N VAL A 404 9.50 -18.21 9.08
CA VAL A 404 10.89 -17.99 8.67
C VAL A 404 10.94 -16.75 7.79
N ALA A 405 11.87 -15.84 8.11
CA ALA A 405 12.13 -14.67 7.27
C ALA A 405 13.01 -15.06 6.08
N GLY A 406 12.72 -14.47 4.93
CA GLY A 406 13.43 -14.71 3.68
C GLY A 406 13.10 -13.68 2.62
N THR A 407 13.36 -14.02 1.38
CA THR A 407 12.97 -13.24 0.20
C THR A 407 12.23 -14.12 -0.80
N SER A 408 11.42 -13.51 -1.66
CA SER A 408 10.73 -14.20 -2.74
C SER A 408 10.71 -13.34 -4.00
N SER A 409 10.93 -13.98 -5.14
CA SER A 409 10.71 -13.40 -6.47
C SER A 409 9.66 -14.22 -7.26
N LEU A 410 8.88 -15.06 -6.57
CA LEU A 410 7.85 -15.88 -7.20
C LEU A 410 6.92 -15.02 -8.07
N PRO A 411 6.69 -15.39 -9.34
CA PRO A 411 5.84 -14.62 -10.26
C PRO A 411 4.41 -14.53 -9.73
N GLY A 412 3.69 -13.47 -10.05
CA GLY A 412 2.32 -13.28 -9.57
C GLY A 412 1.84 -11.83 -9.58
N ALA A 413 2.40 -10.98 -10.44
CA ALA A 413 2.01 -9.57 -10.53
C ALA A 413 0.48 -9.39 -10.70
N GLN A 414 -0.20 -10.27 -11.42
CA GLN A 414 -1.65 -10.27 -11.57
C GLN A 414 -2.42 -10.53 -10.26
N LEU A 415 -1.81 -11.22 -9.29
CA LEU A 415 -2.36 -11.41 -7.94
C LEU A 415 -2.05 -10.22 -7.02
N HIS A 416 -1.06 -9.41 -7.35
CA HIS A 416 -0.53 -8.34 -6.52
C HIS A 416 -0.81 -6.95 -7.11
N HIS A 417 -1.99 -6.72 -7.65
CA HIS A 417 -2.40 -5.42 -8.21
C HIS A 417 -1.43 -4.88 -9.28
N GLY A 418 -0.81 -5.78 -10.05
CA GLY A 418 0.17 -5.42 -11.08
C GLY A 418 1.58 -5.14 -10.55
N TYR A 419 1.87 -5.34 -9.27
CA TYR A 419 3.23 -5.21 -8.73
C TYR A 419 4.04 -6.49 -8.95
N ALA A 420 5.19 -6.37 -9.62
CA ALA A 420 6.19 -7.44 -9.69
C ALA A 420 7.06 -7.38 -8.42
N LEU A 421 6.73 -8.21 -7.44
CA LEU A 421 7.45 -8.27 -6.15
C LEU A 421 8.71 -9.11 -6.31
N ARG A 422 9.80 -8.51 -6.80
CA ARG A 422 11.10 -9.18 -6.98
C ARG A 422 11.99 -8.95 -5.75
N ASP A 423 12.70 -9.99 -5.33
CA ASP A 423 13.57 -9.99 -4.14
C ASP A 423 12.87 -9.37 -2.92
N ALA A 424 11.54 -9.54 -2.86
CA ALA A 424 10.73 -8.93 -1.84
C ALA A 424 10.94 -9.66 -0.50
N PRO A 425 11.19 -8.94 0.60
CA PRO A 425 11.19 -9.53 1.93
C PRO A 425 9.86 -10.20 2.23
N VAL A 426 9.93 -11.42 2.76
CA VAL A 426 8.76 -12.20 3.18
C VAL A 426 9.02 -12.85 4.52
N VAL A 427 7.93 -13.17 5.21
CA VAL A 427 7.93 -14.19 6.26
C VAL A 427 6.99 -15.31 5.84
N ALA A 428 7.47 -16.56 5.90
CA ALA A 428 6.78 -17.69 5.34
C ALA A 428 6.68 -18.85 6.34
N THR A 429 5.55 -19.54 6.29
CA THR A 429 5.28 -20.74 7.10
C THR A 429 4.63 -21.82 6.24
N ALA A 430 4.77 -23.06 6.66
CA ALA A 430 4.08 -24.20 6.09
C ALA A 430 3.39 -25.00 7.20
N ARG A 431 2.28 -25.65 6.85
CA ARG A 431 1.60 -26.56 7.76
C ARG A 431 0.89 -27.68 7.01
N TRP A 432 0.72 -28.80 7.66
CA TRP A 432 -0.12 -29.87 7.16
C TRP A 432 -1.57 -29.65 7.60
N VAL A 433 -2.48 -29.45 6.64
CA VAL A 433 -3.92 -29.31 6.92
C VAL A 433 -4.65 -30.66 6.84
N ALA A 434 -4.07 -31.63 6.12
CA ALA A 434 -4.43 -33.04 6.09
C ALA A 434 -3.18 -33.88 5.83
N ALA A 435 -3.26 -35.19 5.99
CA ALA A 435 -2.13 -36.11 5.76
C ALA A 435 -1.54 -36.02 4.34
N ASN A 436 -2.35 -35.63 3.37
CA ASN A 436 -1.99 -35.46 1.96
C ASN A 436 -2.14 -34.01 1.45
N ARG A 437 -2.29 -33.01 2.36
CA ARG A 437 -2.47 -31.62 1.98
C ARG A 437 -1.59 -30.70 2.80
N LEU A 438 -0.64 -30.05 2.09
CA LEU A 438 0.30 -29.09 2.64
C LEU A 438 -0.13 -27.67 2.24
N GLU A 439 -0.16 -26.76 3.20
CA GLU A 439 -0.41 -25.31 2.97
C GLU A 439 0.87 -24.54 3.27
N LEU A 440 1.28 -23.68 2.35
CA LEU A 440 2.29 -22.66 2.55
C LEU A 440 1.60 -21.30 2.56
N GLU A 441 2.00 -20.43 3.47
CA GLU A 441 1.56 -19.05 3.53
C GLU A 441 2.77 -18.15 3.70
N TRP A 442 2.80 -17.04 2.96
CA TRP A 442 3.82 -16.03 3.15
C TRP A 442 3.24 -14.61 3.07
N VAL A 443 3.74 -13.77 3.96
CA VAL A 443 3.34 -12.38 4.11
C VAL A 443 4.44 -11.50 3.52
N TYR A 444 4.06 -10.46 2.78
CA TYR A 444 4.94 -9.40 2.33
C TYR A 444 4.83 -8.19 3.27
N PRO A 445 5.75 -7.98 4.23
CA PRO A 445 5.62 -6.90 5.22
C PRO A 445 5.55 -5.50 4.62
N ARG A 446 6.10 -5.34 3.40
CA ARG A 446 6.12 -4.07 2.65
C ARG A 446 4.87 -3.80 1.81
N SER A 447 3.83 -4.63 1.94
CA SER A 447 2.60 -4.49 1.15
C SER A 447 1.36 -4.93 1.93
N ALA A 448 0.21 -4.96 1.26
CA ALA A 448 -1.03 -5.53 1.80
C ALA A 448 -1.17 -7.03 1.47
N PHE A 449 -0.23 -7.62 0.74
CA PHE A 449 -0.40 -8.95 0.16
C PHE A 449 0.10 -10.05 1.09
N ARG A 450 -0.63 -11.16 1.05
CA ARG A 450 -0.30 -12.42 1.70
C ARG A 450 -0.75 -13.56 0.78
N ASP A 451 0.21 -14.34 0.32
CA ASP A 451 -0.05 -15.46 -0.58
C ASP A 451 -0.26 -16.74 0.18
N ARG A 452 -1.06 -17.60 -0.40
CA ARG A 452 -1.27 -18.97 0.05
C ARG A 452 -1.14 -19.92 -1.11
N VAL A 453 -0.38 -21.00 -0.91
CA VAL A 453 -0.32 -22.14 -1.81
C VAL A 453 -0.77 -23.39 -1.06
N CYS A 454 -1.72 -24.11 -1.63
CA CYS A 454 -2.15 -25.43 -1.16
C CYS A 454 -1.67 -26.50 -2.15
N LEU A 455 -0.97 -27.49 -1.65
CA LEU A 455 -0.51 -28.66 -2.40
C LEU A 455 -1.28 -29.89 -1.92
N SER A 456 -2.04 -30.51 -2.80
CA SER A 456 -2.76 -31.75 -2.55
C SER A 456 -2.08 -32.89 -3.31
N PHE A 457 -1.76 -33.99 -2.61
CA PHE A 457 -1.04 -35.14 -3.14
C PHE A 457 -1.99 -36.35 -3.25
N GLU A 458 -2.09 -36.94 -4.46
CA GLU A 458 -2.89 -38.14 -4.73
C GLU A 458 -2.03 -39.14 -5.50
N GLY A 459 -1.38 -40.07 -4.76
CA GLY A 459 -0.41 -40.97 -5.36
C GLY A 459 0.76 -40.20 -5.95
N GLU A 460 0.97 -40.33 -7.25
CA GLU A 460 2.02 -39.60 -7.99
C GLU A 460 1.59 -38.21 -8.50
N ARG A 461 0.34 -37.82 -8.30
CA ARG A 461 -0.19 -36.53 -8.76
C ARG A 461 -0.09 -35.46 -7.68
N VAL A 462 0.18 -34.24 -8.10
CA VAL A 462 0.05 -33.03 -7.29
C VAL A 462 -0.95 -32.08 -7.93
N CYS A 463 -1.76 -31.42 -7.07
CA CYS A 463 -2.55 -30.26 -7.42
C CYS A 463 -2.00 -29.07 -6.65
N LEU A 464 -1.66 -27.98 -7.34
CA LEU A 464 -1.20 -26.72 -6.77
C LEU A 464 -2.29 -25.68 -6.96
N GLU A 465 -2.79 -25.15 -5.86
CA GLU A 465 -3.74 -24.01 -5.80
C GLU A 465 -3.03 -22.81 -5.19
N ARG A 466 -2.98 -21.66 -5.89
CA ARG A 466 -2.43 -20.41 -5.37
C ARG A 466 -3.49 -19.32 -5.27
N SER A 467 -3.49 -18.61 -4.16
CA SER A 467 -4.38 -17.47 -3.90
C SER A 467 -3.67 -16.36 -3.13
N VAL A 468 -4.28 -15.18 -3.14
CA VAL A 468 -3.84 -14.00 -2.36
C VAL A 468 -5.01 -13.52 -1.49
N ASN A 469 -4.70 -12.94 -0.32
CA ASN A 469 -5.70 -12.40 0.60
C ASN A 469 -6.52 -11.26 0.01
N ILE A 470 -5.88 -10.37 -0.77
CA ILE A 470 -6.50 -9.16 -1.31
C ILE A 470 -5.96 -8.84 -2.71
N ASN A 471 -6.83 -8.42 -3.62
CA ASN A 471 -6.48 -7.87 -4.92
C ASN A 471 -7.68 -7.12 -5.51
N SER A 472 -7.47 -6.19 -6.43
CA SER A 472 -8.52 -5.55 -7.22
C SER A 472 -8.93 -6.34 -8.46
N GLY A 473 -8.15 -7.36 -8.84
CA GLY A 473 -8.42 -8.30 -9.92
C GLY A 473 -8.68 -9.72 -9.39
N ILE A 474 -8.12 -10.70 -10.09
CA ILE A 474 -8.20 -12.11 -9.68
C ILE A 474 -7.48 -12.33 -8.35
N ARG A 475 -8.03 -13.23 -7.52
CA ARG A 475 -7.43 -13.57 -6.21
C ARG A 475 -6.89 -14.99 -6.16
N ALA A 476 -7.09 -15.77 -7.19
CA ALA A 476 -6.58 -17.12 -7.28
C ALA A 476 -6.22 -17.45 -8.72
N TRP A 477 -5.29 -18.34 -8.88
CA TRP A 477 -5.02 -19.01 -10.15
C TRP A 477 -5.97 -20.19 -10.33
N GLU A 478 -6.19 -20.60 -11.58
CA GLU A 478 -6.72 -21.92 -11.84
C GLU A 478 -5.75 -22.98 -11.30
N PRO A 479 -6.24 -24.08 -10.73
CA PRO A 479 -5.39 -25.12 -10.19
C PRO A 479 -4.42 -25.69 -11.24
N LEU A 480 -3.16 -25.87 -10.86
CA LEU A 480 -2.13 -26.49 -11.70
C LEU A 480 -1.96 -27.95 -11.29
N TYR A 481 -1.78 -28.83 -12.25
CA TYR A 481 -1.62 -30.26 -12.03
C TYR A 481 -0.26 -30.74 -12.50
N GLY A 482 0.29 -31.76 -11.83
CA GLY A 482 1.56 -32.32 -12.18
C GLY A 482 1.69 -33.78 -11.77
N MET A 483 2.72 -34.43 -12.32
CA MET A 483 3.07 -35.84 -12.03
C MET A 483 4.46 -35.90 -11.42
N SER A 484 4.64 -36.77 -10.43
CA SER A 484 5.93 -37.06 -9.83
C SER A 484 6.93 -37.53 -10.89
N THR A 485 8.11 -36.92 -10.87
CA THR A 485 9.25 -37.34 -11.74
C THR A 485 10.09 -38.44 -11.10
N HIS A 486 9.81 -38.84 -9.85
CA HIS A 486 10.47 -39.94 -9.17
C HIS A 486 9.82 -41.27 -9.58
N ASN A 487 10.58 -42.13 -10.22
CA ASN A 487 10.14 -43.48 -10.59
C ASN A 487 10.28 -44.39 -9.33
N PRO A 488 9.20 -44.95 -8.76
CA PRO A 488 9.28 -45.83 -7.59
C PRO A 488 9.99 -47.19 -7.87
N THR A 489 10.42 -47.46 -9.10
CA THR A 489 10.95 -48.78 -9.52
C THR A 489 12.45 -48.93 -9.44
N ARG A 490 13.18 -48.16 -8.63
CA ARG A 490 14.63 -48.38 -8.39
C ARG A 490 14.98 -48.64 -6.95
N HIS A 491 14.28 -49.55 -6.27
CA HIS A 491 14.72 -50.26 -5.10
C HIS A 491 14.17 -51.70 -5.16
N LEU A 492 14.81 -52.53 -5.94
CA LEU A 492 14.87 -53.96 -5.75
C LEU A 492 16.32 -54.33 -5.41
#